data_60d4c20b2a607ffdcc2bcb82be21c957
#
_entry.id   60d4c20b2a607ffdcc2bcb82be21c957
#
_cell.length_a   1.000
_cell.length_b   1.000
_cell.length_c   1.000
_cell.angle_alpha   90.00
_cell.angle_beta   90.00
_cell.angle_gamma   90.00
#
_symmetry.space_group_name_H-M   'P 1'
#
loop_
_entity.id
_entity.type
_entity.pdbx_description
1 polymer ?
#
loop_
_entity_poly.entity_id
_entity_poly.type
_entity_poly.pdbx_seq_one_letter_code
_entity_poly.pdbx_strand_id
1 'polypeptide(L)'
;VLYTDEIMQLEDVDVELKKPQLHDLFILLYTSGSTGVPKGCMLEYGNITAFCHWYRKYYSIDQDCKVAAYASFGFDASMMDTYGAITNGAELHIIPEEIRLDFIGLQKYFEENGITHSFMTTQVGRQFALEMECRSLRYLSVGGEKLVPCEPPKGYRFFNVYGPTETTILVTAFEVDKYYPNIPIGKALDNAKLYIADKFGHMLPPGAC
;
A
#
# COMPACT_ATOMS: atom_id res chain seq x y z
N VAL A 1 20.51 -16.87 -9.26
CA VAL A 1 19.06 -16.61 -9.46
C VAL A 1 18.42 -17.98 -9.56
N LEU A 2 17.39 -18.25 -8.77
CA LEU A 2 16.55 -19.43 -8.88
C LEU A 2 15.29 -19.04 -9.64
N TYR A 3 14.90 -19.83 -10.63
CA TYR A 3 13.65 -19.64 -11.35
C TYR A 3 12.54 -20.49 -10.73
N THR A 4 11.28 -20.08 -10.89
CA THR A 4 10.12 -20.77 -10.29
C THR A 4 10.10 -22.26 -10.65
N ASP A 5 10.39 -22.60 -11.88
CA ASP A 5 10.42 -23.99 -12.36
C ASP A 5 11.51 -24.83 -11.67
N GLU A 6 12.65 -24.22 -11.33
CA GLU A 6 13.72 -24.86 -10.57
C GLU A 6 13.31 -25.08 -9.11
N ILE A 7 12.62 -24.09 -8.52
CA ILE A 7 12.11 -24.19 -7.13
C ILE A 7 11.07 -25.31 -7.03
N MET A 8 10.19 -25.45 -8.01
CA MET A 8 9.15 -26.50 -8.02
C MET A 8 9.71 -27.92 -8.21
N GLN A 9 10.98 -28.07 -8.61
CA GLN A 9 11.68 -29.36 -8.73
C GLN A 9 12.51 -29.71 -7.49
N LEU A 10 12.62 -28.81 -6.50
CA LEU A 10 13.32 -29.11 -5.25
C LEU A 10 12.52 -30.16 -4.45
N GLU A 11 13.25 -31.09 -3.86
CA GLU A 11 12.64 -32.05 -2.93
C GLU A 11 12.12 -31.34 -1.70
N ASP A 12 10.96 -31.77 -1.20
CA ASP A 12 10.41 -31.30 0.05
C ASP A 12 11.39 -31.65 1.20
N VAL A 13 11.84 -30.63 1.90
CA VAL A 13 12.68 -30.82 3.08
C VAL A 13 11.82 -30.58 4.31
N ASP A 14 11.73 -31.55 5.18
CA ASP A 14 11.06 -31.41 6.48
C ASP A 14 11.89 -30.48 7.38
N VAL A 15 11.55 -29.19 7.36
CA VAL A 15 12.21 -28.17 8.17
C VAL A 15 11.24 -27.69 9.24
N GLU A 16 11.62 -27.87 10.50
CA GLU A 16 10.90 -27.27 11.60
C GLU A 16 11.03 -25.74 11.55
N LEU A 17 9.97 -25.07 11.07
CA LEU A 17 9.94 -23.62 10.99
C LEU A 17 9.78 -23.02 12.39
N LYS A 18 10.79 -22.29 12.83
CA LYS A 18 10.71 -21.53 14.07
C LYS A 18 9.65 -20.45 13.96
N LYS A 19 8.70 -20.44 14.88
CA LYS A 19 7.64 -19.44 14.92
C LYS A 19 8.24 -18.07 15.27
N PRO A 20 8.08 -17.04 14.40
CA PRO A 20 8.67 -15.72 14.65
C PRO A 20 7.98 -15.04 15.84
N GLN A 21 8.74 -14.21 16.55
CA GLN A 21 8.25 -13.31 17.58
C GLN A 21 7.95 -11.92 16.96
N LEU A 22 7.14 -11.11 17.64
CA LEU A 22 6.76 -9.78 17.14
C LEU A 22 7.96 -8.83 16.90
N HIS A 23 9.04 -9.01 17.67
CA HIS A 23 10.28 -8.21 17.55
C HIS A 23 11.33 -8.83 16.63
N ASP A 24 11.07 -9.99 16.06
CA ASP A 24 11.99 -10.56 15.08
C ASP A 24 11.96 -9.70 13.80
N LEU A 25 13.12 -9.61 13.12
CA LEU A 25 13.23 -8.90 11.84
C LEU A 25 12.35 -9.60 10.80
N PHE A 26 11.43 -8.82 10.21
CA PHE A 26 10.59 -9.28 9.12
C PHE A 26 11.23 -9.02 7.77
N ILE A 27 11.66 -7.77 7.53
CA ILE A 27 12.26 -7.35 6.27
C ILE A 27 13.24 -6.21 6.46
N LEU A 28 14.26 -6.17 5.61
CA LEU A 28 15.20 -5.05 5.48
C LEU A 28 15.00 -4.40 4.12
N LEU A 29 14.61 -3.13 4.09
CA LEU A 29 14.42 -2.33 2.89
C LEU A 29 15.43 -1.19 2.86
N TYR A 30 16.03 -0.93 1.70
CA TYR A 30 16.93 0.20 1.53
C TYR A 30 16.20 1.39 0.95
N THR A 31 16.33 2.54 1.61
CA THR A 31 15.82 3.82 1.15
C THR A 31 16.99 4.70 0.66
N SER A 32 16.73 5.57 -0.32
CA SER A 32 17.69 6.58 -0.76
C SER A 32 17.88 7.62 0.36
N GLY A 33 18.87 7.43 1.22
CA GLY A 33 19.13 8.36 2.32
C GLY A 33 19.34 9.80 1.83
N SER A 34 18.87 10.79 2.60
CA SER A 34 19.03 12.23 2.32
C SER A 34 20.48 12.67 2.16
N THR A 35 21.43 11.85 2.57
CA THR A 35 22.90 12.06 2.45
C THR A 35 23.49 11.37 1.21
N GLY A 36 22.67 10.77 0.34
CA GLY A 36 23.12 10.01 -0.84
C GLY A 36 23.61 8.60 -0.55
N VAL A 37 23.76 8.21 0.73
CA VAL A 37 24.09 6.83 1.12
C VAL A 37 22.80 6.10 1.45
N PRO A 38 22.52 4.93 0.81
CA PRO A 38 21.34 4.15 1.11
C PRO A 38 21.30 3.74 2.59
N LYS A 39 20.13 3.87 3.20
CA LYS A 39 19.88 3.47 4.59
C LYS A 39 18.99 2.24 4.63
N GLY A 40 19.40 1.22 5.38
CA GLY A 40 18.58 0.04 5.62
C GLY A 40 17.54 0.31 6.69
N CYS A 41 16.27 0.21 6.33
CA CYS A 41 15.14 0.26 7.25
C CYS A 41 14.77 -1.17 7.65
N MET A 42 14.87 -1.48 8.93
CA MET A 42 14.52 -2.77 9.50
C MET A 42 13.11 -2.73 10.04
N LEU A 43 12.22 -3.55 9.48
CA LEU A 43 10.85 -3.68 9.96
C LEU A 43 10.67 -5.02 10.66
N GLU A 44 9.97 -5.02 11.79
CA GLU A 44 9.69 -6.19 12.61
C GLU A 44 8.36 -6.87 12.21
N TYR A 45 8.17 -8.13 12.58
CA TYR A 45 6.88 -8.82 12.39
C TYR A 45 5.72 -8.09 13.06
N GLY A 46 5.95 -7.45 14.20
CA GLY A 46 4.94 -6.63 14.88
C GLY A 46 4.42 -5.48 14.03
N ASN A 47 5.30 -4.83 13.26
CA ASN A 47 4.93 -3.71 12.41
C ASN A 47 3.97 -4.15 11.29
N ILE A 48 4.35 -5.19 10.53
CA ILE A 48 3.50 -5.66 9.43
C ILE A 48 2.20 -6.30 9.94
N THR A 49 2.22 -6.98 11.07
CA THR A 49 1.01 -7.55 11.69
C THR A 49 0.01 -6.46 12.07
N ALA A 50 0.48 -5.39 12.72
CA ALA A 50 -0.37 -4.24 13.08
C ALA A 50 -0.95 -3.56 11.84
N PHE A 51 -0.13 -3.39 10.79
CA PHE A 51 -0.56 -2.84 9.51
C PHE A 51 -1.65 -3.70 8.85
N CYS A 52 -1.44 -5.01 8.71
CA CYS A 52 -2.41 -5.93 8.09
C CYS A 52 -3.75 -5.95 8.84
N HIS A 53 -3.72 -5.87 10.17
CA HIS A 53 -4.94 -5.79 10.99
C HIS A 53 -5.73 -4.51 10.71
N TRP A 54 -5.05 -3.36 10.68
CA TRP A 54 -5.68 -2.09 10.30
C TRP A 54 -6.21 -2.13 8.87
N TYR A 55 -5.41 -2.62 7.91
CA TYR A 55 -5.76 -2.71 6.49
C TYR A 55 -7.04 -3.49 6.26
N ARG A 56 -7.16 -4.66 6.90
CA ARG A 56 -8.38 -5.47 6.88
C ARG A 56 -9.61 -4.67 7.30
N LYS A 57 -9.51 -3.99 8.44
CA LYS A 57 -10.62 -3.24 9.02
C LYS A 57 -10.98 -2.01 8.19
N TYR A 58 -9.97 -1.25 7.76
CA TYR A 58 -10.17 0.03 7.08
C TYR A 58 -10.69 -0.13 5.65
N TYR A 59 -10.19 -1.12 4.92
CA TYR A 59 -10.58 -1.41 3.54
C TYR A 59 -11.58 -2.56 3.42
N SER A 60 -12.06 -3.12 4.52
CA SER A 60 -13.02 -4.24 4.53
C SER A 60 -12.53 -5.45 3.73
N ILE A 61 -11.25 -5.79 3.90
CA ILE A 61 -10.64 -6.94 3.20
C ILE A 61 -11.12 -8.24 3.82
N ASP A 62 -11.59 -9.14 2.97
CA ASP A 62 -12.03 -10.49 3.32
C ASP A 62 -11.69 -11.48 2.18
N GLN A 63 -12.14 -12.72 2.33
CA GLN A 63 -11.90 -13.80 1.37
C GLN A 63 -12.57 -13.60 0.00
N ASP A 64 -13.56 -12.71 -0.10
CA ASP A 64 -14.27 -12.40 -1.34
C ASP A 64 -13.62 -11.21 -2.08
N CYS A 65 -12.56 -10.64 -1.51
CA CYS A 65 -11.82 -9.55 -2.11
C CYS A 65 -10.72 -10.05 -3.05
N LYS A 66 -10.46 -9.28 -4.09
CA LYS A 66 -9.39 -9.49 -5.05
C LYS A 66 -8.52 -8.25 -5.10
N VAL A 67 -7.24 -8.41 -4.77
CA VAL A 67 -6.29 -7.32 -4.61
C VAL A 67 -5.29 -7.34 -5.75
N ALA A 68 -5.11 -6.21 -6.44
CA ALA A 68 -4.09 -6.06 -7.45
C ALA A 68 -2.72 -5.81 -6.81
N ALA A 69 -1.75 -6.70 -7.01
CA ALA A 69 -0.34 -6.45 -6.74
C ALA A 69 0.22 -5.55 -7.84
N TYR A 70 -0.03 -4.26 -7.72
CA TYR A 70 0.39 -3.25 -8.68
C TYR A 70 1.73 -2.62 -8.33
N ALA A 71 2.04 -2.45 -7.05
CA ALA A 71 3.31 -1.88 -6.62
C ALA A 71 4.49 -2.78 -7.00
N SER A 72 5.63 -2.17 -7.38
CA SER A 72 6.86 -2.92 -7.61
C SER A 72 7.34 -3.56 -6.30
N PHE A 73 7.76 -4.83 -6.36
CA PHE A 73 8.28 -5.58 -5.20
C PHE A 73 9.55 -4.99 -4.57
N GLY A 74 10.20 -4.04 -5.23
CA GLY A 74 11.32 -3.28 -4.66
C GLY A 74 10.92 -2.18 -3.67
N PHE A 75 9.63 -1.90 -3.52
CA PHE A 75 9.10 -0.88 -2.61
C PHE A 75 8.21 -1.51 -1.54
N ASP A 76 8.19 -0.87 -0.37
CA ASP A 76 7.36 -1.30 0.77
C ASP A 76 5.86 -1.31 0.47
N ALA A 77 5.39 -0.46 -0.45
CA ALA A 77 4.00 -0.45 -0.89
C ALA A 77 3.53 -1.81 -1.45
N SER A 78 4.44 -2.62 -2.01
CA SER A 78 4.10 -3.98 -2.44
C SER A 78 3.65 -4.89 -1.29
N MET A 79 4.10 -4.62 -0.07
CA MET A 79 3.67 -5.35 1.12
C MET A 79 2.22 -5.05 1.48
N MET A 80 1.71 -3.84 1.16
CA MET A 80 0.29 -3.52 1.31
C MET A 80 -0.58 -4.44 0.45
N ASP A 81 -0.20 -4.60 -0.81
CA ASP A 81 -0.95 -5.46 -1.73
C ASP A 81 -0.82 -6.93 -1.35
N THR A 82 0.41 -7.41 -1.09
CA THR A 82 0.69 -8.84 -0.88
C THR A 82 0.25 -9.32 0.50
N TYR A 83 0.85 -8.79 1.57
CA TYR A 83 0.54 -9.25 2.93
C TYR A 83 -0.84 -8.78 3.37
N GLY A 84 -1.27 -7.59 2.94
CA GLY A 84 -2.63 -7.12 3.17
C GLY A 84 -3.70 -8.03 2.59
N ALA A 85 -3.45 -8.63 1.42
CA ALA A 85 -4.34 -9.60 0.82
C ALA A 85 -4.23 -10.99 1.48
N ILE A 86 -3.03 -11.58 1.44
CA ILE A 86 -2.81 -12.99 1.81
C ILE A 86 -3.17 -13.26 3.28
N THR A 87 -2.77 -12.38 4.20
CA THR A 87 -3.06 -12.56 5.64
C THR A 87 -4.54 -12.44 5.98
N ASN A 88 -5.35 -11.90 5.08
CA ASN A 88 -6.79 -11.74 5.25
C ASN A 88 -7.62 -12.68 4.36
N GLY A 89 -6.96 -13.62 3.67
CA GLY A 89 -7.62 -14.64 2.84
C GLY A 89 -8.12 -14.13 1.48
N ALA A 90 -7.75 -12.91 1.09
CA ALA A 90 -8.11 -12.36 -0.22
C ALA A 90 -7.25 -12.96 -1.34
N GLU A 91 -7.79 -12.96 -2.55
CA GLU A 91 -7.08 -13.39 -3.76
C GLU A 91 -6.11 -12.27 -4.22
N LEU A 92 -4.85 -12.63 -4.49
CA LEU A 92 -3.83 -11.71 -4.97
C LEU A 92 -3.61 -11.87 -6.48
N HIS A 93 -3.77 -10.80 -7.24
CA HIS A 93 -3.54 -10.73 -8.67
C HIS A 93 -2.26 -9.95 -8.99
N ILE A 94 -1.24 -10.62 -9.48
CA ILE A 94 -0.01 -9.96 -9.96
C ILE A 94 -0.31 -9.34 -11.32
N ILE A 95 -0.19 -8.01 -11.40
CA ILE A 95 -0.52 -7.28 -12.63
C ILE A 95 0.60 -7.45 -13.66
N PRO A 96 0.29 -7.93 -14.88
CA PRO A 96 1.26 -8.03 -15.95
C PRO A 96 1.91 -6.69 -16.27
N GLU A 97 3.23 -6.68 -16.47
CA GLU A 97 4.01 -5.46 -16.69
C GLU A 97 3.54 -4.68 -17.92
N GLU A 98 3.10 -5.40 -18.96
CA GLU A 98 2.70 -4.85 -20.25
C GLU A 98 1.47 -3.95 -20.16
N ILE A 99 0.58 -4.19 -19.17
CA ILE A 99 -0.66 -3.42 -19.01
C ILE A 99 -0.58 -2.37 -17.91
N ARG A 100 0.51 -2.28 -17.15
CA ARG A 100 0.59 -1.40 -15.96
C ARG A 100 0.36 0.07 -16.29
N LEU A 101 0.78 0.54 -17.47
CA LEU A 101 0.57 1.91 -17.94
C LEU A 101 -0.44 2.00 -19.10
N ASP A 102 -1.00 0.88 -19.54
CA ASP A 102 -2.14 0.84 -20.45
C ASP A 102 -3.44 0.84 -19.65
N PHE A 103 -4.00 2.01 -19.40
CA PHE A 103 -5.19 2.15 -18.55
C PHE A 103 -6.43 1.45 -19.09
N ILE A 104 -6.55 1.33 -20.41
CA ILE A 104 -7.66 0.58 -21.04
C ILE A 104 -7.48 -0.91 -20.77
N GLY A 105 -6.28 -1.42 -21.02
CA GLY A 105 -5.93 -2.81 -20.71
C GLY A 105 -6.03 -3.13 -19.22
N LEU A 106 -5.58 -2.23 -18.38
CA LEU A 106 -5.64 -2.36 -16.91
C LEU A 106 -7.09 -2.37 -16.39
N GLN A 107 -7.92 -1.45 -16.84
CA GLN A 107 -9.35 -1.38 -16.49
C GLN A 107 -10.07 -2.67 -16.92
N LYS A 108 -9.83 -3.12 -18.16
CA LYS A 108 -10.37 -4.37 -18.68
C LYS A 108 -9.94 -5.56 -17.83
N TYR A 109 -8.65 -5.66 -17.49
CA TYR A 109 -8.13 -6.71 -16.62
C TYR A 109 -8.83 -6.68 -15.24
N PHE A 110 -9.00 -5.49 -14.66
CA PHE A 110 -9.67 -5.34 -13.37
C PHE A 110 -11.11 -5.84 -13.42
N GLU A 111 -11.86 -5.47 -14.44
CA GLU A 111 -13.27 -5.89 -14.59
C GLU A 111 -13.41 -7.38 -14.88
N GLU A 112 -12.60 -7.94 -15.80
CA GLU A 112 -12.65 -9.36 -16.15
C GLU A 112 -12.26 -10.29 -14.99
N ASN A 113 -11.32 -9.85 -14.14
CA ASN A 113 -10.88 -10.62 -12.98
C ASN A 113 -11.62 -10.23 -11.69
N GLY A 114 -12.46 -9.20 -11.71
CA GLY A 114 -13.21 -8.74 -10.54
C GLY A 114 -12.34 -8.12 -9.46
N ILE A 115 -11.28 -7.38 -9.84
CA ILE A 115 -10.39 -6.72 -8.89
C ILE A 115 -11.16 -5.68 -8.07
N THR A 116 -11.07 -5.78 -6.75
CA THR A 116 -11.79 -4.92 -5.81
C THR A 116 -10.92 -3.86 -5.16
N HIS A 117 -9.62 -4.10 -5.04
CA HIS A 117 -8.69 -3.22 -4.36
C HIS A 117 -7.40 -3.07 -5.15
N SER A 118 -6.87 -1.85 -5.19
CA SER A 118 -5.57 -1.56 -5.79
C SER A 118 -4.90 -0.39 -5.09
N PHE A 119 -3.57 -0.44 -5.01
CA PHE A 119 -2.73 0.70 -4.72
C PHE A 119 -1.96 1.07 -5.98
N MET A 120 -1.79 2.37 -6.24
CA MET A 120 -0.97 2.89 -7.32
C MET A 120 -0.12 4.07 -6.83
N THR A 121 0.98 4.36 -7.52
CA THR A 121 1.70 5.61 -7.26
C THR A 121 0.80 6.81 -7.55
N THR A 122 1.03 7.91 -6.85
CA THR A 122 0.12 9.07 -6.87
C THR A 122 -0.22 9.56 -8.27
N GLN A 123 0.77 9.71 -9.16
CA GLN A 123 0.51 10.22 -10.52
C GLN A 123 -0.30 9.24 -11.36
N VAL A 124 0.08 7.97 -11.34
CA VAL A 124 -0.59 6.91 -12.12
C VAL A 124 -2.02 6.71 -11.64
N GLY A 125 -2.21 6.54 -10.31
CA GLY A 125 -3.53 6.29 -9.77
C GLY A 125 -4.47 7.50 -9.89
N ARG A 126 -3.94 8.73 -9.78
CA ARG A 126 -4.72 9.94 -10.06
C ARG A 126 -5.17 9.98 -11.51
N GLN A 127 -4.29 9.70 -12.46
CA GLN A 127 -4.65 9.73 -13.89
C GLN A 127 -5.66 8.61 -14.20
N PHE A 128 -5.44 7.39 -13.69
CA PHE A 128 -6.40 6.30 -13.81
C PHE A 128 -7.79 6.71 -13.26
N ALA A 129 -7.82 7.32 -12.08
CA ALA A 129 -9.07 7.76 -11.45
C ALA A 129 -9.83 8.84 -12.25
N LEU A 130 -9.11 9.69 -12.99
CA LEU A 130 -9.72 10.73 -13.82
C LEU A 130 -10.23 10.22 -15.18
N GLU A 131 -9.58 9.22 -15.74
CA GLU A 131 -9.83 8.73 -17.10
C GLU A 131 -10.68 7.47 -17.16
N MET A 132 -10.65 6.63 -16.08
CA MET A 132 -11.24 5.31 -16.11
C MET A 132 -12.38 5.16 -15.10
N GLU A 133 -13.52 4.66 -15.58
CA GLU A 133 -14.57 4.10 -14.75
C GLU A 133 -14.29 2.60 -14.61
N CYS A 134 -14.25 2.07 -13.39
CA CYS A 134 -14.01 0.64 -13.14
C CYS A 134 -15.06 0.11 -12.16
N ARG A 135 -15.96 -0.75 -12.66
CA ARG A 135 -17.13 -1.23 -11.91
C ARG A 135 -16.79 -2.27 -10.85
N SER A 136 -15.72 -3.05 -11.05
CA SER A 136 -15.28 -4.06 -10.09
C SER A 136 -14.56 -3.44 -8.90
N LEU A 137 -13.87 -2.31 -9.13
CA LEU A 137 -13.07 -1.65 -8.11
C LEU A 137 -13.96 -1.07 -7.01
N ARG A 138 -13.61 -1.31 -5.76
CA ARG A 138 -14.24 -0.73 -4.57
C ARG A 138 -13.36 0.32 -3.93
N TYR A 139 -12.05 0.11 -3.95
CA TYR A 139 -11.05 0.95 -3.29
C TYR A 139 -9.82 1.14 -4.18
N LEU A 140 -9.46 2.39 -4.44
CA LEU A 140 -8.18 2.78 -5.04
C LEU A 140 -7.43 3.68 -4.07
N SER A 141 -6.24 3.27 -3.67
CA SER A 141 -5.34 4.08 -2.85
C SER A 141 -4.18 4.60 -3.68
N VAL A 142 -3.78 5.84 -3.42
CA VAL A 142 -2.61 6.46 -4.06
C VAL A 142 -1.68 7.06 -3.01
N GLY A 143 -0.37 6.93 -3.24
CA GLY A 143 0.64 7.42 -2.32
C GLY A 143 2.03 7.48 -2.92
N GLY A 144 2.99 7.96 -2.13
CA GLY A 144 4.39 8.15 -2.51
C GLY A 144 4.75 9.59 -2.83
N GLU A 145 3.80 10.40 -3.30
CA GLU A 145 3.99 11.82 -3.61
C GLU A 145 2.77 12.64 -3.17
N LYS A 146 2.90 13.97 -3.21
CA LYS A 146 1.77 14.86 -2.92
C LYS A 146 0.68 14.69 -3.99
N LEU A 147 -0.51 14.33 -3.56
CA LEU A 147 -1.69 14.29 -4.43
C LEU A 147 -2.16 15.72 -4.71
N VAL A 148 -2.12 16.11 -5.98
CA VAL A 148 -2.65 17.42 -6.42
C VAL A 148 -4.19 17.38 -6.50
N PRO A 149 -4.87 18.53 -6.33
CA PRO A 149 -6.33 18.60 -6.38
C PRO A 149 -6.92 17.89 -7.59
N CYS A 150 -7.95 17.09 -7.35
CA CYS A 150 -8.73 16.40 -8.37
C CYS A 150 -10.13 16.08 -7.84
N GLU A 151 -11.08 15.89 -8.76
CA GLU A 151 -12.37 15.30 -8.42
C GLU A 151 -12.18 13.80 -8.10
N PRO A 152 -12.93 13.25 -7.14
CA PRO A 152 -12.91 11.82 -6.90
C PRO A 152 -13.53 11.05 -8.08
N PRO A 153 -13.09 9.80 -8.33
CA PRO A 153 -13.70 8.96 -9.35
C PRO A 153 -15.14 8.61 -9.00
N LYS A 154 -15.92 8.22 -10.00
CA LYS A 154 -17.24 7.67 -9.82
C LYS A 154 -17.17 6.15 -9.69
N GLY A 155 -17.93 5.59 -8.76
CA GLY A 155 -18.12 4.14 -8.65
C GLY A 155 -17.21 3.42 -7.66
N TYR A 156 -16.12 4.02 -7.20
CA TYR A 156 -15.25 3.46 -6.16
C TYR A 156 -14.68 4.54 -5.25
N ARG A 157 -14.27 4.14 -4.05
CA ARG A 157 -13.68 5.05 -3.06
C ARG A 157 -12.21 5.31 -3.38
N PHE A 158 -11.79 6.56 -3.22
CA PHE A 158 -10.44 7.01 -3.57
C PHE A 158 -9.71 7.57 -2.36
N PHE A 159 -8.48 7.11 -2.12
CA PHE A 159 -7.74 7.42 -0.91
C PHE A 159 -6.37 8.01 -1.22
N ASN A 160 -6.05 9.12 -0.55
CA ASN A 160 -4.69 9.62 -0.43
C ASN A 160 -4.05 9.02 0.82
N VAL A 161 -2.95 8.29 0.64
CA VAL A 161 -2.22 7.66 1.75
C VAL A 161 -0.80 8.19 1.81
N TYR A 162 -0.27 8.27 3.03
CA TYR A 162 1.08 8.75 3.27
C TYR A 162 1.78 7.91 4.34
N GLY A 163 3.05 7.60 4.09
CA GLY A 163 3.97 7.01 5.04
C GLY A 163 5.35 6.85 4.45
N PRO A 164 6.41 7.17 5.21
CA PRO A 164 7.76 6.74 4.88
C PRO A 164 7.95 5.27 5.26
N THR A 165 8.90 4.59 4.65
CA THR A 165 9.21 3.17 4.91
C THR A 165 9.45 2.88 6.39
N GLU A 166 10.06 3.83 7.11
CA GLU A 166 10.32 3.75 8.55
C GLU A 166 9.05 3.65 9.42
N THR A 167 7.89 3.98 8.87
CA THR A 167 6.59 3.85 9.55
C THR A 167 5.77 2.65 9.05
N THR A 168 6.38 1.75 8.31
CA THR A 168 5.78 0.54 7.76
C THR A 168 4.66 0.85 6.74
N ILE A 169 5.07 1.09 5.51
CA ILE A 169 4.22 1.32 4.33
C ILE A 169 3.51 2.68 4.37
N LEU A 170 2.58 2.87 5.31
CA LEU A 170 1.87 4.13 5.47
C LEU A 170 1.44 4.35 6.93
N VAL A 171 1.23 5.61 7.29
CA VAL A 171 0.89 6.03 8.64
C VAL A 171 -0.37 6.89 8.68
N THR A 172 -0.82 7.40 7.53
CA THR A 172 -2.08 8.12 7.41
C THR A 172 -2.86 7.73 6.17
N ALA A 173 -4.18 7.89 6.25
CA ALA A 173 -5.09 7.70 5.12
C ALA A 173 -6.19 8.77 5.15
N PHE A 174 -6.56 9.25 3.97
CA PHE A 174 -7.62 10.23 3.76
C PHE A 174 -8.49 9.82 2.57
N GLU A 175 -9.79 9.70 2.79
CA GLU A 175 -10.74 9.47 1.70
C GLU A 175 -11.03 10.78 0.96
N VAL A 176 -10.80 10.80 -0.34
CA VAL A 176 -11.11 11.92 -1.22
C VAL A 176 -12.53 11.72 -1.75
N ASP A 177 -13.52 12.19 -1.01
CA ASP A 177 -14.95 12.02 -1.30
C ASP A 177 -15.56 13.18 -2.09
N LYS A 178 -14.81 14.26 -2.26
CA LYS A 178 -15.17 15.45 -3.05
C LYS A 178 -13.92 16.21 -3.49
N TYR A 179 -14.08 17.31 -4.20
CA TYR A 179 -12.96 18.22 -4.50
C TYR A 179 -12.42 18.89 -3.24
N TYR A 180 -11.11 18.85 -3.09
CA TYR A 180 -10.35 19.58 -2.06
C TYR A 180 -9.27 20.44 -2.73
N PRO A 181 -9.22 21.76 -2.47
CA PRO A 181 -8.18 22.64 -3.04
C PRO A 181 -6.78 22.33 -2.47
N ASN A 182 -6.72 21.64 -1.36
CA ASN A 182 -5.51 21.05 -0.78
C ASN A 182 -5.91 19.74 -0.13
N ILE A 183 -5.53 18.61 -0.75
CA ILE A 183 -5.91 17.28 -0.28
C ILE A 183 -5.06 16.93 0.96
N PRO A 184 -5.67 16.66 2.12
CA PRO A 184 -4.95 16.27 3.32
C PRO A 184 -4.27 14.92 3.18
N ILE A 185 -3.24 14.66 4.01
CA ILE A 185 -2.68 13.30 4.16
C ILE A 185 -3.54 12.41 5.07
N GLY A 186 -4.50 12.99 5.79
CA GLY A 186 -5.47 12.27 6.58
C GLY A 186 -5.15 12.13 8.06
N LYS A 187 -5.71 11.08 8.67
CA LYS A 187 -5.57 10.76 10.08
C LYS A 187 -4.63 9.58 10.27
N ALA A 188 -4.05 9.48 11.46
CA ALA A 188 -3.24 8.32 11.86
C ALA A 188 -4.04 7.02 11.73
N LEU A 189 -3.33 5.95 11.33
CA LEU A 189 -3.86 4.59 11.41
C LEU A 189 -4.11 4.18 12.86
N ASP A 190 -4.91 3.15 13.07
CA ASP A 190 -4.96 2.47 14.37
C ASP A 190 -3.52 2.06 14.76
N ASN A 191 -3.15 2.18 16.00
CA ASN A 191 -1.80 1.94 16.53
C ASN A 191 -0.70 2.94 16.14
N ALA A 192 -1.00 3.99 15.37
CA ALA A 192 -0.08 5.09 15.09
C ALA A 192 -0.49 6.37 15.87
N LYS A 193 0.51 7.15 16.26
CA LYS A 193 0.30 8.46 16.88
C LYS A 193 1.04 9.52 16.09
N LEU A 194 0.36 10.62 15.76
CA LEU A 194 0.93 11.76 15.05
C LEU A 194 1.04 12.95 15.99
N TYR A 195 2.18 13.59 15.98
CA TYR A 195 2.46 14.79 16.73
C TYR A 195 2.97 15.87 15.79
N ILE A 196 2.41 17.07 15.90
CA ILE A 196 2.95 18.25 15.23
C ILE A 196 3.86 18.96 16.21
N ALA A 197 5.13 19.10 15.83
CA ALA A 197 6.13 19.71 16.69
C ALA A 197 6.85 20.87 15.97
N ASP A 198 7.37 21.82 16.75
CA ASP A 198 8.26 22.85 16.26
C ASP A 198 9.67 22.27 15.96
N LYS A 199 10.56 23.13 15.47
CA LYS A 199 11.96 22.75 15.16
C LYS A 199 12.79 22.32 16.38
N PHE A 200 12.28 22.52 17.58
CA PHE A 200 12.92 22.14 18.85
C PHE A 200 12.30 20.88 19.45
N GLY A 201 11.28 20.29 18.79
CA GLY A 201 10.58 19.08 19.25
C GLY A 201 9.43 19.35 20.25
N HIS A 202 9.03 20.60 20.50
CA HIS A 202 7.88 20.91 21.34
C HIS A 202 6.59 20.70 20.55
N MET A 203 5.63 20.03 21.15
CA MET A 203 4.31 19.85 20.55
C MET A 203 3.59 21.19 20.35
N LEU A 204 3.07 21.37 19.14
CA LEU A 204 2.28 22.55 18.81
C LEU A 204 0.79 22.32 19.14
N PRO A 205 0.06 23.37 19.56
CA PRO A 205 -1.37 23.28 19.78
C PRO A 205 -2.11 23.11 18.45
N PRO A 206 -3.35 22.54 18.46
CA PRO A 206 -4.21 22.48 17.29
C PRO A 206 -4.39 23.84 16.62
N GLY A 207 -4.22 23.91 15.30
CA GLY A 207 -4.34 25.14 14.50
C GLY A 207 -3.08 25.98 14.39
N ALA A 208 -1.95 25.58 15.00
CA ALA A 208 -0.65 26.20 14.74
C ALA A 208 -0.20 25.91 13.29
N CYS A 209 0.31 26.93 12.59
CA CYS A 209 0.86 26.87 11.25
C CYS A 209 2.38 27.05 11.26
#